data_9b314fb732c3b6d5eb215fac397a57fc
#
_entry.id   9b314fb732c3b6d5eb215fac397a57fc
#
_cell.length_a   1.000
_cell.length_b   1.000
_cell.length_c   1.000
_cell.angle_alpha   90.00
_cell.angle_beta   90.00
_cell.angle_gamma   90.00
#
_symmetry.space_group_name_H-M   'P 1'
#
loop_
_entity.id
_entity.type
_entity.pdbx_description
1 polymer ?
#
loop_
_entity_poly.entity_id
_entity_poly.type
_entity_poly.pdbx_seq_one_letter_code
_entity_poly.pdbx_strand_id
1 'polypeptide(L)'
;MNYTQLKQFIFSYFHSNLTDIARDIQAKNLLKGAKSILINQEVERVKNDLGKILIVEYSHIDRSKLFMLLQYCYSVMSFEYRNVVWPYEYMAFSRRNGELWERFCKAAWDHSLLPNLYRISAPSFHEVRNSFRDRIINYTQGNQYQHHIVNDVDSVFELVGEINMVEDEMFNLNGRNHIIDFKSGFGSNEKGNTLRLIAVGRAYKHWDPNVNLLFLVRQNENNNYLETIRRNNLWEVHCGDAAYQKIDELTNAGICEIRREAIDFRNDLSPKFWNYLVNTNLAHYLNW
;
A
#
# COMPACT_ATOMS: atom_id res chain seq x y z
N MET A 1 -3.69 19.76 16.90
CA MET A 1 -2.23 19.68 16.54
C MET A 1 -1.92 20.77 15.53
N ASN A 2 -0.79 21.48 15.68
CA ASN A 2 -0.36 22.43 14.64
C ASN A 2 0.47 21.69 13.58
N TYR A 3 -0.17 21.19 12.54
CA TYR A 3 0.48 20.42 11.47
C TYR A 3 1.58 21.21 10.76
N THR A 4 1.40 22.53 10.58
CA THR A 4 2.40 23.36 9.89
C THR A 4 3.72 23.42 10.65
N GLN A 5 3.68 23.69 11.95
CA GLN A 5 4.90 23.74 12.77
C GLN A 5 5.60 22.39 12.86
N LEU A 6 4.81 21.31 13.00
CA LEU A 6 5.38 19.98 13.10
C LEU A 6 5.98 19.52 11.74
N LYS A 7 5.34 19.84 10.60
CA LYS A 7 5.93 19.62 9.28
C LYS A 7 7.26 20.37 9.12
N GLN A 8 7.32 21.65 9.52
CA GLN A 8 8.55 22.44 9.44
C GLN A 8 9.69 21.81 10.25
N PHE A 9 9.39 21.35 11.46
CA PHE A 9 10.38 20.62 12.29
C PHE A 9 10.87 19.36 11.57
N ILE A 10 9.94 18.52 11.09
CA ILE A 10 10.25 17.27 10.40
C ILE A 10 11.10 17.54 9.15
N PHE A 11 10.70 18.49 8.28
CA PHE A 11 11.46 18.83 7.08
C PHE A 11 12.83 19.37 7.38
N SER A 12 12.97 20.25 8.40
CA SER A 12 14.28 20.78 8.84
C SER A 12 15.21 19.67 9.29
N TYR A 13 14.70 18.68 10.03
CA TYR A 13 15.48 17.52 10.46
C TYR A 13 15.97 16.69 9.26
N PHE A 14 15.09 16.42 8.28
CA PHE A 14 15.50 15.73 7.06
C PHE A 14 16.57 16.50 6.28
N HIS A 15 16.39 17.80 6.08
CA HIS A 15 17.35 18.62 5.35
C HIS A 15 18.71 18.66 6.04
N SER A 16 18.76 18.82 7.36
CA SER A 16 20.02 18.84 8.12
C SER A 16 20.79 17.52 8.02
N ASN A 17 20.09 16.39 7.84
CA ASN A 17 20.72 15.07 7.81
C ASN A 17 20.95 14.51 6.39
N LEU A 18 20.36 15.10 5.34
CA LEU A 18 20.40 14.49 4.00
C LEU A 18 21.09 15.37 2.95
N THR A 19 21.18 16.69 3.14
CA THR A 19 21.65 17.60 2.09
C THR A 19 23.05 17.25 1.59
N ASP A 20 24.00 17.04 2.49
CA ASP A 20 25.38 16.70 2.12
C ASP A 20 25.48 15.26 1.59
N ILE A 21 24.79 14.32 2.23
CA ILE A 21 24.73 12.92 1.79
C ILE A 21 24.21 12.82 0.34
N ALA A 22 23.16 13.55 0.00
CA ALA A 22 22.60 13.54 -1.34
C ALA A 22 23.58 14.11 -2.38
N ARG A 23 24.30 15.18 -2.03
CA ARG A 23 25.35 15.77 -2.87
C ARG A 23 26.49 14.77 -3.10
N ASP A 24 26.94 14.09 -2.05
CA ASP A 24 27.99 13.07 -2.13
C ASP A 24 27.57 11.89 -3.00
N ILE A 25 26.33 11.39 -2.84
CA ILE A 25 25.79 10.30 -3.68
C ILE A 25 25.68 10.76 -5.13
N GLN A 26 25.23 12.00 -5.37
CA GLN A 26 25.12 12.56 -6.74
C GLN A 26 26.50 12.60 -7.42
N ALA A 27 27.55 12.97 -6.72
CA ALA A 27 28.92 13.07 -7.21
C ALA A 27 29.59 11.71 -7.49
N LYS A 28 29.13 10.62 -6.85
CA LYS A 28 29.71 9.28 -7.05
C LYS A 28 29.54 8.81 -8.49
N ASN A 29 30.57 8.11 -9.00
CA ASN A 29 30.50 7.44 -10.29
C ASN A 29 29.75 6.09 -10.20
N LEU A 30 28.42 6.18 -10.06
CA LEU A 30 27.53 5.02 -9.92
C LEU A 30 26.40 5.09 -10.93
N LEU A 31 25.83 3.91 -11.27
CA LEU A 31 24.63 3.83 -12.09
C LEU A 31 23.42 4.49 -11.39
N LYS A 32 22.48 5.01 -12.20
CA LYS A 32 21.23 5.66 -11.75
C LYS A 32 20.52 4.87 -10.65
N GLY A 33 20.33 3.56 -10.89
CA GLY A 33 19.65 2.66 -9.96
C GLY A 33 20.36 2.55 -8.63
N ALA A 34 21.70 2.43 -8.63
CA ALA A 34 22.50 2.35 -7.41
C ALA A 34 22.41 3.65 -6.59
N LYS A 35 22.51 4.83 -7.23
CA LYS A 35 22.31 6.13 -6.55
C LYS A 35 20.92 6.22 -5.93
N SER A 36 19.89 5.76 -6.63
CA SER A 36 18.50 5.78 -6.16
C SER A 36 18.29 4.86 -4.96
N ILE A 37 18.91 3.69 -4.93
CA ILE A 37 18.87 2.78 -3.78
C ILE A 37 19.52 3.42 -2.58
N LEU A 38 20.76 3.94 -2.73
CA LEU A 38 21.49 4.57 -1.63
C LEU A 38 20.71 5.72 -1.00
N ILE A 39 20.20 6.66 -1.81
CA ILE A 39 19.47 7.80 -1.25
C ILE A 39 18.16 7.37 -0.58
N ASN A 40 17.45 6.41 -1.14
CA ASN A 40 16.21 5.90 -0.51
C ASN A 40 16.51 5.24 0.85
N GLN A 41 17.62 4.53 0.98
CA GLN A 41 18.07 3.93 2.26
C GLN A 41 18.38 5.03 3.30
N GLU A 42 19.07 6.10 2.89
CA GLU A 42 19.39 7.22 3.79
C GLU A 42 18.13 7.98 4.24
N VAL A 43 17.20 8.26 3.32
CA VAL A 43 15.93 8.90 3.68
C VAL A 43 15.14 8.03 4.65
N GLU A 44 15.10 6.71 4.45
CA GLU A 44 14.45 5.76 5.36
C GLU A 44 15.14 5.72 6.73
N ARG A 45 16.48 5.72 6.77
CA ARG A 45 17.26 5.79 8.03
C ARG A 45 16.90 7.04 8.82
N VAL A 46 16.91 8.21 8.18
CA VAL A 46 16.56 9.49 8.82
C VAL A 46 15.12 9.49 9.35
N LYS A 47 14.17 8.93 8.58
CA LYS A 47 12.77 8.77 9.04
C LYS A 47 12.71 7.94 10.33
N ASN A 48 13.43 6.80 10.37
CA ASN A 48 13.39 5.90 11.52
C ASN A 48 14.04 6.54 12.77
N ASP A 49 15.13 7.28 12.61
CA ASP A 49 15.77 8.02 13.71
C ASP A 49 14.87 9.14 14.22
N LEU A 50 14.25 9.91 13.32
CA LEU A 50 13.30 10.96 13.69
C LEU A 50 12.05 10.36 14.39
N GLY A 51 11.56 9.22 13.96
CA GLY A 51 10.43 8.52 14.59
C GLY A 51 10.69 8.25 16.08
N LYS A 52 11.91 7.87 16.46
CA LYS A 52 12.30 7.68 17.87
C LYS A 52 12.23 8.98 18.67
N ILE A 53 12.70 10.09 18.08
CA ILE A 53 12.65 11.42 18.69
C ILE A 53 11.20 11.87 18.88
N LEU A 54 10.37 11.73 17.85
CA LEU A 54 8.97 12.19 17.88
C LEU A 54 8.14 11.45 18.95
N ILE A 55 8.37 10.17 19.19
CA ILE A 55 7.69 9.42 20.26
C ILE A 55 7.93 10.04 21.63
N VAL A 56 9.12 10.56 21.88
CA VAL A 56 9.52 11.14 23.17
C VAL A 56 9.05 12.58 23.28
N GLU A 57 9.35 13.41 22.30
CA GLU A 57 9.11 14.85 22.35
C GLU A 57 7.63 15.22 22.17
N TYR A 58 6.90 14.42 21.42
CA TYR A 58 5.48 14.65 21.08
C TYR A 58 4.57 13.58 21.66
N SER A 59 4.90 13.03 22.83
CA SER A 59 4.13 11.98 23.51
C SER A 59 2.70 12.36 23.85
N HIS A 60 2.37 13.65 23.86
CA HIS A 60 1.03 14.20 24.09
C HIS A 60 0.15 14.21 22.83
N ILE A 61 0.72 13.91 21.66
CA ILE A 61 0.00 13.85 20.38
C ILE A 61 -0.46 12.42 20.13
N ASP A 62 -1.63 12.27 19.50
CA ASP A 62 -2.11 10.98 19.00
C ASP A 62 -1.05 10.34 18.09
N ARG A 63 -0.59 9.16 18.52
CA ARG A 63 0.53 8.45 17.89
C ARG A 63 0.23 8.10 16.43
N SER A 64 -0.99 7.71 16.10
CA SER A 64 -1.36 7.38 14.72
C SER A 64 -1.23 8.61 13.81
N LYS A 65 -1.78 9.75 14.21
CA LYS A 65 -1.69 11.01 13.46
C LYS A 65 -0.25 11.50 13.32
N LEU A 66 0.55 11.38 14.39
CA LEU A 66 1.96 11.76 14.38
C LEU A 66 2.77 10.96 13.34
N PHE A 67 2.60 9.64 13.32
CA PHE A 67 3.33 8.78 12.41
C PHE A 67 2.80 8.84 10.97
N MET A 68 1.51 9.08 10.77
CA MET A 68 0.96 9.35 9.45
C MET A 68 1.51 10.65 8.87
N LEU A 69 1.64 11.72 9.70
CA LEU A 69 2.27 12.96 9.28
C LEU A 69 3.76 12.74 8.95
N LEU A 70 4.48 12.00 9.79
CA LEU A 70 5.88 11.62 9.51
C LEU A 70 5.99 10.85 8.20
N GLN A 71 5.09 9.92 7.93
CA GLN A 71 5.09 9.14 6.68
C GLN A 71 4.80 10.02 5.46
N TYR A 72 3.91 11.00 5.56
CA TYR A 72 3.71 12.00 4.52
C TYR A 72 4.97 12.83 4.27
N CYS A 73 5.57 13.42 5.32
CA CYS A 73 6.80 14.20 5.20
C CYS A 73 7.97 13.38 4.64
N TYR A 74 8.09 12.11 5.05
CA TYR A 74 9.04 11.16 4.46
C TYR A 74 8.79 10.99 2.96
N SER A 75 7.54 10.94 2.53
CA SER A 75 7.20 10.80 1.10
C SER A 75 7.65 12.02 0.31
N VAL A 76 7.41 13.23 0.83
CA VAL A 76 7.90 14.50 0.26
C VAL A 76 9.43 14.48 0.13
N MET A 77 10.14 14.15 1.22
CA MET A 77 11.61 14.12 1.24
C MET A 77 12.18 13.01 0.35
N SER A 78 11.50 11.88 0.27
CA SER A 78 11.87 10.79 -0.62
C SER A 78 11.79 11.21 -2.09
N PHE A 79 10.76 11.96 -2.49
CA PHE A 79 10.68 12.53 -3.84
C PHE A 79 11.80 13.55 -4.09
N GLU A 80 11.99 14.50 -3.18
CA GLU A 80 13.01 15.56 -3.31
C GLU A 80 14.41 14.98 -3.47
N TYR A 81 14.87 14.21 -2.51
CA TYR A 81 16.24 13.73 -2.49
C TYR A 81 16.54 12.68 -3.56
N ARG A 82 15.53 11.86 -3.90
CA ARG A 82 15.67 10.95 -5.04
C ARG A 82 15.85 11.74 -6.35
N ASN A 83 15.11 12.85 -6.52
CA ASN A 83 15.23 13.71 -7.70
C ASN A 83 16.57 14.46 -7.76
N VAL A 84 17.13 14.83 -6.60
CA VAL A 84 18.47 15.47 -6.52
C VAL A 84 19.55 14.55 -7.08
N VAL A 85 19.55 13.27 -6.69
CA VAL A 85 20.59 12.32 -7.16
C VAL A 85 20.39 11.88 -8.60
N TRP A 86 19.13 11.83 -9.05
CA TRP A 86 18.76 11.54 -10.43
C TRP A 86 17.35 12.03 -10.72
N PRO A 87 17.14 12.98 -11.67
CA PRO A 87 15.81 13.45 -12.03
C PRO A 87 14.87 12.30 -12.42
N TYR A 88 13.60 12.43 -12.03
CA TYR A 88 12.59 11.43 -12.32
C TYR A 88 12.22 11.38 -13.80
N GLU A 89 12.12 10.18 -14.32
CA GLU A 89 11.41 9.86 -15.56
C GLU A 89 9.98 9.39 -15.19
N TYR A 90 9.05 9.48 -16.13
CA TYR A 90 7.63 9.15 -15.94
C TYR A 90 7.39 7.83 -15.19
N MET A 91 7.92 6.72 -15.71
CA MET A 91 7.69 5.39 -15.13
C MET A 91 8.25 5.27 -13.70
N ALA A 92 9.45 5.83 -13.47
CA ALA A 92 10.08 5.81 -12.16
C ALA A 92 9.30 6.66 -11.15
N PHE A 93 8.75 7.81 -11.56
CA PHE A 93 7.94 8.67 -10.71
C PHE A 93 6.59 8.02 -10.38
N SER A 94 5.88 7.53 -11.38
CA SER A 94 4.57 6.87 -11.22
C SER A 94 4.67 5.68 -10.27
N ARG A 95 5.67 4.81 -10.47
CA ARG A 95 5.93 3.67 -9.58
C ARG A 95 6.22 4.13 -8.15
N ARG A 96 7.15 5.09 -7.97
CA ARG A 96 7.52 5.59 -6.64
C ARG A 96 6.35 6.24 -5.93
N ASN A 97 5.53 6.99 -6.66
CA ASN A 97 4.31 7.58 -6.10
C ASN A 97 3.34 6.52 -5.58
N GLY A 98 3.15 5.44 -6.33
CA GLY A 98 2.34 4.30 -5.88
C GLY A 98 2.88 3.66 -4.60
N GLU A 99 4.18 3.35 -4.56
CA GLU A 99 4.86 2.77 -3.39
C GLU A 99 4.74 3.67 -2.14
N LEU A 100 4.90 4.97 -2.29
CA LEU A 100 4.83 5.92 -1.17
C LEU A 100 3.40 6.14 -0.69
N TRP A 101 2.43 6.19 -1.60
CA TRP A 101 1.01 6.27 -1.24
C TRP A 101 0.55 5.03 -0.47
N GLU A 102 0.91 3.84 -0.93
CA GLU A 102 0.61 2.58 -0.22
C GLU A 102 1.22 2.57 1.19
N ARG A 103 2.48 2.98 1.34
CA ARG A 103 3.13 3.12 2.65
C ARG A 103 2.43 4.14 3.54
N PHE A 104 1.94 5.24 2.98
CA PHE A 104 1.15 6.22 3.71
C PHE A 104 -0.16 5.61 4.23
N CYS A 105 -0.87 4.86 3.38
CA CYS A 105 -2.08 4.15 3.81
C CYS A 105 -1.77 3.10 4.89
N LYS A 106 -0.73 2.28 4.71
CA LYS A 106 -0.33 1.22 5.66
C LYS A 106 0.06 1.76 7.04
N ALA A 107 0.55 3.01 7.13
CA ALA A 107 0.86 3.64 8.40
C ALA A 107 -0.36 3.75 9.35
N ALA A 108 -1.58 3.74 8.81
CA ALA A 108 -2.80 3.72 9.60
C ALA A 108 -2.93 2.41 10.42
N TRP A 109 -2.50 1.27 9.86
CA TRP A 109 -2.49 -0.02 10.57
C TRP A 109 -1.29 -0.15 11.50
N ASP A 110 -0.11 0.34 11.09
CA ASP A 110 1.12 0.27 11.90
C ASP A 110 0.96 0.97 13.25
N HIS A 111 0.12 1.98 13.31
CA HIS A 111 -0.02 2.85 14.47
C HIS A 111 -1.47 2.96 14.98
N SER A 112 -2.37 2.09 14.53
CA SER A 112 -3.72 2.01 15.06
C SER A 112 -3.72 1.74 16.56
N LEU A 113 -4.62 2.41 17.29
CA LEU A 113 -4.83 2.22 18.73
C LEU A 113 -6.01 1.29 19.03
N LEU A 114 -6.61 0.68 18.01
CA LEU A 114 -7.72 -0.26 18.20
C LEU A 114 -7.20 -1.55 18.84
N PRO A 115 -7.69 -1.95 20.03
CA PRO A 115 -7.15 -3.07 20.79
C PRO A 115 -7.40 -4.43 20.11
N ASN A 116 -8.42 -4.52 19.25
CA ASN A 116 -8.84 -5.75 18.60
C ASN A 116 -8.42 -5.82 17.12
N LEU A 117 -7.48 -4.96 16.71
CA LEU A 117 -6.87 -4.97 15.40
C LEU A 117 -5.46 -5.56 15.49
N TYR A 118 -5.22 -6.66 14.77
CA TYR A 118 -3.89 -7.26 14.68
C TYR A 118 -3.65 -7.87 13.31
N ARG A 119 -2.41 -7.81 12.84
CA ARG A 119 -2.01 -8.39 11.55
C ARG A 119 -2.07 -9.89 11.57
N ILE A 120 -2.42 -10.49 10.44
CA ILE A 120 -2.44 -11.94 10.23
C ILE A 120 -1.54 -12.32 9.05
N SER A 121 -1.16 -13.59 8.99
CA SER A 121 -0.44 -14.14 7.84
C SER A 121 -1.42 -14.71 6.81
N ALA A 122 -1.08 -14.57 5.52
CA ALA A 122 -1.83 -15.22 4.45
C ALA A 122 -1.73 -16.75 4.58
N PRO A 123 -2.82 -17.47 4.30
CA PRO A 123 -2.71 -18.89 4.03
C PRO A 123 -1.89 -19.10 2.74
N SER A 124 -1.13 -20.18 2.66
CA SER A 124 -0.55 -20.58 1.38
C SER A 124 -1.65 -21.08 0.43
N PHE A 125 -1.44 -20.97 -0.87
CA PHE A 125 -2.38 -21.54 -1.83
C PHE A 125 -2.51 -23.06 -1.67
N HIS A 126 -1.43 -23.72 -1.28
CA HIS A 126 -1.44 -25.14 -0.93
C HIS A 126 -2.40 -25.47 0.19
N GLU A 127 -2.44 -24.68 1.26
CA GLU A 127 -3.40 -24.88 2.38
C GLU A 127 -4.85 -24.69 1.91
N VAL A 128 -5.11 -23.66 1.08
CA VAL A 128 -6.44 -23.43 0.49
C VAL A 128 -6.86 -24.62 -0.38
N ARG A 129 -5.96 -25.10 -1.25
CA ARG A 129 -6.19 -26.26 -2.11
C ARG A 129 -6.51 -27.50 -1.31
N ASN A 130 -5.72 -27.80 -0.28
CA ASN A 130 -5.95 -28.98 0.58
C ASN A 130 -7.29 -28.89 1.30
N SER A 131 -7.61 -27.73 1.88
CA SER A 131 -8.92 -27.51 2.53
C SER A 131 -10.09 -27.69 1.54
N PHE A 132 -9.95 -27.26 0.30
CA PHE A 132 -10.94 -27.48 -0.74
C PHE A 132 -11.07 -28.97 -1.11
N ARG A 133 -9.94 -29.64 -1.30
CA ARG A 133 -9.86 -31.09 -1.58
C ARG A 133 -10.52 -31.92 -0.47
N ASP A 134 -10.23 -31.64 0.78
CA ASP A 134 -10.81 -32.32 1.93
C ASP A 134 -12.33 -32.18 2.00
N ARG A 135 -12.85 -30.98 1.68
CA ARG A 135 -14.31 -30.77 1.58
C ARG A 135 -14.94 -31.61 0.47
N ILE A 136 -14.31 -31.71 -0.70
CA ILE A 136 -14.80 -32.55 -1.80
C ILE A 136 -14.79 -34.03 -1.38
N ILE A 137 -13.76 -34.51 -0.72
CA ILE A 137 -13.69 -35.88 -0.19
C ILE A 137 -14.87 -36.14 0.77
N ASN A 138 -15.12 -35.20 1.69
CA ASN A 138 -16.20 -35.32 2.67
C ASN A 138 -17.59 -35.33 1.99
N TYR A 139 -17.83 -34.44 1.01
CA TYR A 139 -19.11 -34.38 0.30
C TYR A 139 -19.36 -35.59 -0.60
N THR A 140 -18.31 -36.25 -1.06
CA THR A 140 -18.41 -37.41 -1.95
C THR A 140 -18.22 -38.73 -1.24
N GLN A 141 -18.17 -38.72 0.11
CA GLN A 141 -17.98 -39.94 0.90
C GLN A 141 -19.04 -41.00 0.59
N GLY A 142 -18.59 -42.23 0.25
CA GLY A 142 -19.46 -43.29 -0.16
C GLY A 142 -19.92 -43.26 -1.64
N ASN A 143 -19.55 -42.26 -2.38
CA ASN A 143 -19.83 -42.20 -3.83
C ASN A 143 -18.79 -43.04 -4.59
N GLN A 144 -19.27 -43.94 -5.47
CA GLN A 144 -18.38 -44.80 -6.27
C GLN A 144 -17.44 -44.03 -7.19
N TYR A 145 -17.72 -42.76 -7.54
CA TYR A 145 -16.91 -41.88 -8.38
C TYR A 145 -16.00 -40.96 -7.59
N GLN A 146 -15.92 -41.07 -6.26
CA GLN A 146 -15.14 -40.18 -5.41
C GLN A 146 -13.70 -40.01 -5.91
N HIS A 147 -13.02 -41.11 -6.23
CA HIS A 147 -11.64 -41.07 -6.70
C HIS A 147 -11.47 -40.29 -8.00
N HIS A 148 -12.39 -40.47 -8.95
CA HIS A 148 -12.36 -39.70 -10.21
C HIS A 148 -12.58 -38.22 -9.97
N ILE A 149 -13.57 -37.85 -9.15
CA ILE A 149 -13.84 -36.46 -8.81
C ILE A 149 -12.64 -35.77 -8.15
N VAL A 150 -11.96 -36.47 -7.23
CA VAL A 150 -10.78 -35.94 -6.55
C VAL A 150 -9.63 -35.76 -7.55
N ASN A 151 -9.38 -36.73 -8.43
CA ASN A 151 -8.34 -36.62 -9.46
C ASN A 151 -8.63 -35.46 -10.44
N ASP A 152 -9.87 -35.27 -10.85
CA ASP A 152 -10.26 -34.16 -11.73
C ASP A 152 -10.00 -32.80 -11.05
N VAL A 153 -10.31 -32.68 -9.76
CA VAL A 153 -10.05 -31.49 -8.95
C VAL A 153 -8.53 -31.25 -8.83
N ASP A 154 -7.76 -32.27 -8.52
CA ASP A 154 -6.29 -32.17 -8.44
C ASP A 154 -5.69 -31.73 -9.80
N SER A 155 -6.19 -32.27 -10.92
CA SER A 155 -5.78 -31.88 -12.28
C SER A 155 -6.10 -30.40 -12.58
N VAL A 156 -7.25 -29.89 -12.14
CA VAL A 156 -7.59 -28.46 -12.29
C VAL A 156 -6.62 -27.59 -11.50
N PHE A 157 -6.25 -27.97 -10.28
CA PHE A 157 -5.26 -27.23 -9.50
C PHE A 157 -3.85 -27.27 -10.13
N GLU A 158 -3.46 -28.37 -10.74
CA GLU A 158 -2.21 -28.46 -11.50
C GLU A 158 -2.19 -27.51 -12.70
N LEU A 159 -3.31 -27.38 -13.43
CA LEU A 159 -3.45 -26.45 -14.55
C LEU A 159 -3.41 -24.97 -14.10
N VAL A 160 -3.96 -24.66 -12.94
CA VAL A 160 -3.96 -23.30 -12.38
C VAL A 160 -2.55 -22.90 -11.90
N GLY A 161 -1.80 -23.87 -11.40
CA GLY A 161 -0.48 -23.62 -10.79
C GLY A 161 -0.57 -22.95 -9.42
N GLU A 162 0.53 -22.39 -8.96
CA GLU A 162 0.61 -21.73 -7.65
C GLU A 162 0.12 -20.28 -7.74
N ILE A 163 -0.74 -19.87 -6.81
CA ILE A 163 -1.24 -18.50 -6.70
C ILE A 163 -0.58 -17.83 -5.49
N ASN A 164 0.02 -16.66 -5.70
CA ASN A 164 0.52 -15.86 -4.58
C ASN A 164 -0.66 -15.29 -3.79
N MET A 165 -0.77 -15.71 -2.52
CA MET A 165 -1.82 -15.31 -1.60
C MET A 165 -1.45 -14.07 -0.74
N VAL A 166 -0.24 -13.52 -0.89
CA VAL A 166 0.16 -12.35 -0.13
C VAL A 166 -0.40 -11.09 -0.78
N GLU A 167 -1.25 -10.38 -0.05
CA GLU A 167 -1.79 -9.08 -0.42
C GLU A 167 -1.16 -7.96 0.42
N ASP A 168 -1.52 -6.72 0.12
CA ASP A 168 -0.81 -5.55 0.65
C ASP A 168 -1.00 -5.34 2.15
N GLU A 169 -2.20 -5.59 2.68
CA GLU A 169 -2.48 -5.53 4.12
C GLU A 169 -3.46 -6.63 4.52
N MET A 170 -3.14 -7.33 5.59
CA MET A 170 -3.91 -8.47 6.09
C MET A 170 -4.03 -8.39 7.61
N PHE A 171 -5.24 -8.34 8.12
CA PHE A 171 -5.49 -8.17 9.54
C PHE A 171 -6.80 -8.80 9.99
N ASN A 172 -6.91 -9.02 11.29
CA ASN A 172 -8.15 -9.35 11.96
C ASN A 172 -8.64 -8.13 12.74
N LEU A 173 -9.91 -7.82 12.61
CA LEU A 173 -10.60 -6.81 13.39
C LEU A 173 -11.87 -7.40 13.98
N ASN A 174 -11.95 -7.41 15.33
CA ASN A 174 -13.10 -7.95 16.06
C ASN A 174 -13.46 -9.39 15.67
N GLY A 175 -12.48 -10.24 15.42
CA GLY A 175 -12.68 -11.64 15.06
C GLY A 175 -12.96 -11.89 13.58
N ARG A 176 -13.02 -10.85 12.75
CA ARG A 176 -13.19 -10.97 11.30
C ARG A 176 -11.89 -10.68 10.55
N ASN A 177 -11.54 -11.55 9.61
CA ASN A 177 -10.38 -11.36 8.76
C ASN A 177 -10.67 -10.37 7.63
N HIS A 178 -9.71 -9.48 7.38
CA HIS A 178 -9.75 -8.48 6.31
C HIS A 178 -8.49 -8.57 5.48
N ILE A 179 -8.65 -8.50 4.16
CA ILE A 179 -7.57 -8.52 3.18
C ILE A 179 -7.72 -7.31 2.30
N ILE A 180 -6.65 -6.56 2.10
CA ILE A 180 -6.65 -5.34 1.29
C ILE A 180 -5.59 -5.45 0.19
N ASP A 181 -5.98 -5.13 -1.04
CA ASP A 181 -5.07 -4.79 -2.14
C ASP A 181 -5.19 -3.29 -2.42
N PHE A 182 -4.04 -2.57 -2.43
CA PHE A 182 -3.96 -1.16 -2.71
C PHE A 182 -3.55 -0.91 -4.16
N LYS A 183 -4.21 0.07 -4.81
CA LYS A 183 -3.79 0.53 -6.14
C LYS A 183 -3.74 2.06 -6.20
N SER A 184 -2.59 2.57 -6.58
CA SER A 184 -2.41 4.02 -6.79
C SER A 184 -3.25 4.53 -7.98
N GLY A 185 -3.48 3.69 -8.98
CA GLY A 185 -4.36 3.90 -10.13
C GLY A 185 -4.71 2.57 -10.76
N PHE A 186 -5.82 2.50 -11.49
CA PHE A 186 -6.28 1.27 -12.15
C PHE A 186 -6.57 1.56 -13.64
N GLY A 187 -5.52 1.44 -14.45
CA GLY A 187 -5.52 1.82 -15.86
C GLY A 187 -6.02 0.73 -16.81
N SER A 188 -6.01 1.03 -18.10
CA SER A 188 -6.54 0.16 -19.17
C SER A 188 -5.80 -1.18 -19.34
N ASN A 189 -4.57 -1.30 -18.85
CA ASN A 189 -3.73 -2.50 -18.99
C ASN A 189 -3.85 -3.50 -17.82
N GLU A 190 -4.88 -3.36 -16.98
CA GLU A 190 -5.03 -4.13 -15.72
C GLU A 190 -5.73 -5.49 -15.89
N LYS A 191 -5.86 -6.03 -17.12
CA LYS A 191 -6.52 -7.32 -17.36
C LYS A 191 -5.92 -8.46 -16.52
N GLY A 192 -4.61 -8.59 -16.52
CA GLY A 192 -3.92 -9.65 -15.77
C GLY A 192 -4.12 -9.51 -14.26
N ASN A 193 -4.06 -8.29 -13.75
CA ASN A 193 -4.31 -8.00 -12.34
C ASN A 193 -5.77 -8.26 -11.94
N THR A 194 -6.73 -7.94 -12.80
CA THR A 194 -8.16 -8.25 -12.59
C THR A 194 -8.38 -9.76 -12.44
N LEU A 195 -7.80 -10.56 -13.34
CA LEU A 195 -7.93 -12.03 -13.26
C LEU A 195 -7.27 -12.59 -11.99
N ARG A 196 -6.07 -12.06 -11.62
CA ARG A 196 -5.40 -12.43 -10.37
C ARG A 196 -6.29 -12.14 -9.16
N LEU A 197 -6.84 -10.93 -9.06
CA LEU A 197 -7.69 -10.53 -7.93
C LEU A 197 -8.95 -11.40 -7.82
N ILE A 198 -9.56 -11.77 -8.93
CA ILE A 198 -10.72 -12.68 -8.93
C ILE A 198 -10.30 -14.06 -8.42
N ALA A 199 -9.19 -14.62 -8.89
CA ALA A 199 -8.71 -15.92 -8.47
C ALA A 199 -8.33 -15.94 -6.98
N VAL A 200 -7.54 -14.97 -6.54
CA VAL A 200 -7.14 -14.81 -5.14
C VAL A 200 -8.34 -14.57 -4.23
N GLY A 201 -9.28 -13.71 -4.64
CA GLY A 201 -10.50 -13.47 -3.87
C GLY A 201 -11.34 -14.72 -3.67
N ARG A 202 -11.44 -15.59 -4.70
CA ARG A 202 -12.10 -16.90 -4.57
C ARG A 202 -11.34 -17.81 -3.60
N ALA A 203 -10.02 -17.86 -3.70
CA ALA A 203 -9.19 -18.65 -2.80
C ALA A 203 -9.38 -18.22 -1.33
N TYR A 204 -9.37 -16.91 -1.05
CA TYR A 204 -9.64 -16.38 0.30
C TYR A 204 -11.05 -16.74 0.81
N LYS A 205 -12.08 -16.65 -0.05
CA LYS A 205 -13.44 -17.05 0.32
C LYS A 205 -13.59 -18.56 0.59
N HIS A 206 -12.72 -19.38 -0.01
CA HIS A 206 -12.64 -20.80 0.33
C HIS A 206 -11.94 -21.05 1.66
N TRP A 207 -10.91 -20.27 1.99
CA TRP A 207 -10.21 -20.34 3.26
C TRP A 207 -11.09 -19.86 4.42
N ASP A 208 -11.68 -18.68 4.27
CA ASP A 208 -12.60 -18.08 5.25
C ASP A 208 -13.80 -17.46 4.52
N PRO A 209 -14.98 -18.10 4.57
CA PRO A 209 -16.19 -17.57 3.93
C PRO A 209 -16.60 -16.17 4.42
N ASN A 210 -16.21 -15.80 5.65
CA ASN A 210 -16.54 -14.52 6.28
C ASN A 210 -15.49 -13.44 6.03
N VAL A 211 -14.37 -13.77 5.37
CA VAL A 211 -13.31 -12.79 5.10
C VAL A 211 -13.87 -11.58 4.35
N ASN A 212 -13.44 -10.38 4.75
CA ASN A 212 -13.72 -9.16 4.01
C ASN A 212 -12.58 -8.85 3.04
N LEU A 213 -12.89 -8.74 1.76
CA LEU A 213 -11.92 -8.44 0.70
C LEU A 213 -12.15 -7.01 0.25
N LEU A 214 -11.14 -6.16 0.41
CA LEU A 214 -11.20 -4.73 0.13
C LEU A 214 -10.20 -4.36 -0.96
N PHE A 215 -10.67 -3.65 -1.97
CA PHE A 215 -9.84 -3.12 -3.04
C PHE A 215 -9.86 -1.60 -2.97
N LEU A 216 -8.75 -1.02 -2.53
CA LEU A 216 -8.64 0.42 -2.26
C LEU A 216 -7.83 1.10 -3.37
N VAL A 217 -8.49 1.97 -4.12
CA VAL A 217 -7.91 2.67 -5.28
C VAL A 217 -7.78 4.15 -4.95
N ARG A 218 -6.58 4.71 -5.10
CA ARG A 218 -6.32 6.13 -4.81
C ARG A 218 -7.14 7.07 -5.70
N GLN A 219 -7.26 6.75 -6.97
CA GLN A 219 -7.91 7.60 -7.97
C GLN A 219 -9.36 7.17 -8.23
N ASN A 220 -10.21 8.14 -8.53
CA ASN A 220 -11.56 7.88 -9.04
C ASN A 220 -11.49 7.48 -10.53
N GLU A 221 -11.02 6.26 -10.78
CA GLU A 221 -10.95 5.70 -12.12
C GLU A 221 -12.16 4.83 -12.40
N ASN A 222 -12.72 5.00 -13.59
CA ASN A 222 -13.79 4.14 -14.09
C ASN A 222 -13.33 3.51 -15.41
N ASN A 223 -12.95 2.25 -15.35
CA ASN A 223 -12.62 1.47 -16.54
C ASN A 223 -13.24 0.08 -16.46
N ASN A 224 -13.25 -0.63 -17.61
CA ASN A 224 -13.92 -1.92 -17.74
C ASN A 224 -13.36 -3.00 -16.78
N TYR A 225 -12.08 -2.93 -16.44
CA TYR A 225 -11.47 -3.92 -15.56
C TYR A 225 -11.85 -3.70 -14.11
N LEU A 226 -11.91 -2.45 -13.66
CA LEU A 226 -12.39 -2.09 -12.32
C LEU A 226 -13.87 -2.46 -12.16
N GLU A 227 -14.70 -2.18 -13.18
CA GLU A 227 -16.10 -2.61 -13.21
C GLU A 227 -16.26 -4.14 -13.19
N THR A 228 -15.33 -4.88 -13.79
CA THR A 228 -15.31 -6.34 -13.72
C THR A 228 -15.10 -6.83 -12.30
N ILE A 229 -14.20 -6.18 -11.52
CA ILE A 229 -13.98 -6.49 -10.11
C ILE A 229 -15.26 -6.20 -9.31
N ARG A 230 -15.86 -5.03 -9.49
CA ARG A 230 -17.10 -4.64 -8.80
C ARG A 230 -18.26 -5.63 -9.06
N ARG A 231 -18.47 -6.01 -10.32
CA ARG A 231 -19.54 -6.95 -10.71
C ARG A 231 -19.35 -8.37 -10.18
N ASN A 232 -18.11 -8.76 -9.89
CA ASN A 232 -17.82 -10.09 -9.32
C ASN A 232 -18.26 -10.23 -7.85
N ASN A 233 -18.53 -9.11 -7.14
CA ASN A 233 -18.96 -9.08 -5.75
C ASN A 233 -18.06 -9.86 -4.77
N LEU A 234 -16.82 -10.10 -5.14
CA LEU A 234 -15.80 -10.70 -4.24
C LEU A 234 -15.10 -9.61 -3.42
N TRP A 235 -14.70 -8.53 -4.10
CA TRP A 235 -13.99 -7.40 -3.53
C TRP A 235 -14.93 -6.21 -3.39
N GLU A 236 -14.96 -5.63 -2.20
CA GLU A 236 -15.57 -4.34 -1.94
C GLU A 236 -14.61 -3.24 -2.43
N VAL A 237 -15.02 -2.47 -3.45
CA VAL A 237 -14.15 -1.52 -4.15
C VAL A 237 -14.42 -0.10 -3.67
N HIS A 238 -13.41 0.56 -3.14
CA HIS A 238 -13.45 1.97 -2.74
C HIS A 238 -12.41 2.77 -3.53
N CYS A 239 -12.82 3.93 -4.07
CA CYS A 239 -11.96 4.79 -4.88
C CYS A 239 -11.91 6.21 -4.29
N GLY A 240 -10.78 6.89 -4.45
CA GLY A 240 -10.60 8.27 -4.02
C GLY A 240 -10.93 8.47 -2.54
N ASP A 241 -11.78 9.43 -2.22
CA ASP A 241 -12.16 9.77 -0.84
C ASP A 241 -12.75 8.59 -0.08
N ALA A 242 -13.54 7.73 -0.75
CA ALA A 242 -14.12 6.54 -0.13
C ALA A 242 -13.06 5.53 0.34
N ALA A 243 -11.91 5.44 -0.35
CA ALA A 243 -10.82 4.57 0.09
C ALA A 243 -10.23 5.05 1.44
N TYR A 244 -10.01 6.35 1.60
CA TYR A 244 -9.51 6.92 2.87
C TYR A 244 -10.54 6.83 4.00
N GLN A 245 -11.83 7.04 3.69
CA GLN A 245 -12.91 6.86 4.67
C GLN A 245 -12.96 5.40 5.17
N LYS A 246 -12.79 4.43 4.25
CA LYS A 246 -12.73 3.01 4.63
C LYS A 246 -11.52 2.70 5.50
N ILE A 247 -10.35 3.30 5.25
CA ILE A 247 -9.17 3.15 6.11
C ILE A 247 -9.47 3.71 7.52
N ASP A 248 -10.06 4.89 7.64
CA ASP A 248 -10.43 5.46 8.95
C ASP A 248 -11.46 4.60 9.69
N GLU A 249 -12.47 4.07 9.00
CA GLU A 249 -13.46 3.15 9.56
C GLU A 249 -12.79 1.91 10.19
N LEU A 250 -11.75 1.38 9.54
CA LEU A 250 -11.08 0.15 9.95
C LEU A 250 -9.98 0.36 11.00
N THR A 251 -9.39 1.55 11.07
CA THR A 251 -8.19 1.79 11.89
C THR A 251 -8.37 2.88 12.95
N ASN A 252 -9.36 3.74 12.76
CA ASN A 252 -9.55 4.98 13.55
C ASN A 252 -8.28 5.85 13.62
N ALA A 253 -7.47 5.85 12.54
CA ALA A 253 -6.15 6.50 12.54
C ALA A 253 -6.20 7.99 12.19
N GLY A 254 -7.31 8.51 11.68
CA GLY A 254 -7.47 9.91 11.27
C GLY A 254 -6.81 10.25 9.94
N ILE A 255 -6.71 9.28 9.00
CA ILE A 255 -6.09 9.50 7.69
C ILE A 255 -6.81 10.58 6.88
N CYS A 256 -8.13 10.68 6.97
CA CYS A 256 -8.91 11.73 6.29
C CYS A 256 -8.59 13.12 6.83
N GLU A 257 -8.34 13.26 8.14
CA GLU A 257 -7.93 14.51 8.77
C GLU A 257 -6.54 14.92 8.28
N ILE A 258 -5.56 14.01 8.34
CA ILE A 258 -4.19 14.25 7.86
C ILE A 258 -4.20 14.65 6.38
N ARG A 259 -4.98 13.94 5.56
CA ARG A 259 -5.10 14.24 4.14
C ARG A 259 -5.64 15.64 3.89
N ARG A 260 -6.67 16.07 4.60
CA ARG A 260 -7.30 17.39 4.44
C ARG A 260 -6.44 18.52 4.97
N GLU A 261 -5.75 18.32 6.10
CA GLU A 261 -5.14 19.41 6.85
C GLU A 261 -3.62 19.49 6.71
N ALA A 262 -2.99 18.40 6.31
CA ALA A 262 -1.52 18.32 6.28
C ALA A 262 -0.94 18.06 4.89
N ILE A 263 -1.62 17.35 3.98
CA ILE A 263 -1.08 17.04 2.66
C ILE A 263 -1.18 18.25 1.74
N ASP A 264 -0.02 18.80 1.36
CA ASP A 264 0.11 19.90 0.40
C ASP A 264 1.41 19.81 -0.37
N PHE A 265 1.48 18.88 -1.32
CA PHE A 265 2.69 18.68 -2.13
C PHE A 265 3.17 19.92 -2.86
N ARG A 266 2.24 20.83 -3.26
CA ARG A 266 2.60 22.05 -3.97
C ARG A 266 3.46 22.98 -3.13
N ASN A 267 3.13 23.13 -1.86
CA ASN A 267 3.83 24.01 -0.93
C ASN A 267 4.93 23.31 -0.15
N ASP A 268 4.86 21.98 -0.02
CA ASP A 268 5.83 21.17 0.74
C ASP A 268 7.03 20.70 -0.10
N LEU A 269 6.89 20.61 -1.43
CA LEU A 269 8.01 20.36 -2.34
C LEU A 269 8.75 21.66 -2.65
N SER A 270 10.06 21.57 -2.90
CA SER A 270 10.83 22.75 -3.31
C SER A 270 10.27 23.35 -4.61
N PRO A 271 10.29 24.69 -4.78
CA PRO A 271 9.81 25.32 -6.00
C PRO A 271 10.51 24.79 -7.26
N LYS A 272 11.81 24.46 -7.16
CA LYS A 272 12.58 23.87 -8.26
C LYS A 272 12.02 22.51 -8.67
N PHE A 273 11.73 21.65 -7.71
CA PHE A 273 11.22 20.31 -8.01
C PHE A 273 9.75 20.36 -8.44
N TRP A 274 8.92 21.19 -7.81
CA TRP A 274 7.54 21.38 -8.24
C TRP A 274 7.47 21.85 -9.70
N ASN A 275 8.26 22.86 -10.08
CA ASN A 275 8.32 23.33 -11.47
C ASN A 275 8.79 22.24 -12.44
N TYR A 276 9.74 21.40 -12.02
CA TYR A 276 10.15 20.24 -12.80
C TYR A 276 8.97 19.28 -13.04
N LEU A 277 8.21 18.94 -12.01
CA LEU A 277 7.03 18.06 -12.13
C LEU A 277 5.95 18.66 -13.03
N VAL A 278 5.70 19.96 -12.95
CA VAL A 278 4.75 20.66 -13.82
C VAL A 278 5.22 20.62 -15.28
N ASN A 279 6.48 20.97 -15.54
CA ASN A 279 7.04 21.01 -16.89
C ASN A 279 7.14 19.63 -17.55
N THR A 280 7.25 18.57 -16.76
CA THR A 280 7.29 17.17 -17.24
C THR A 280 5.92 16.48 -17.18
N ASN A 281 4.86 17.23 -16.85
CA ASN A 281 3.49 16.72 -16.69
C ASN A 281 3.37 15.58 -15.68
N LEU A 282 4.13 15.64 -14.57
CA LEU A 282 4.11 14.63 -13.49
C LEU A 282 3.36 15.09 -12.24
N ALA A 283 3.10 16.39 -12.08
CA ALA A 283 2.48 16.96 -10.89
C ALA A 283 1.08 16.36 -10.57
N HIS A 284 0.31 16.01 -11.61
CA HIS A 284 -1.04 15.46 -11.45
C HIS A 284 -1.06 14.08 -10.75
N TYR A 285 0.08 13.36 -10.72
CA TYR A 285 0.17 12.09 -9.97
C TYR A 285 0.19 12.28 -8.46
N LEU A 286 0.50 13.48 -7.94
CA LEU A 286 0.56 13.79 -6.50
C LEU A 286 -0.82 14.14 -5.90
N ASN A 287 -1.89 13.77 -6.54
CA ASN A 287 -3.24 13.92 -6.01
C ASN A 287 -3.56 12.74 -5.06
N TRP A 288 -3.23 12.91 -3.76
CA TRP A 288 -3.47 11.90 -2.70
C TRP A 288 -4.76 12.17 -1.94
#